data_ed37f17f9df7fac357a24a24838994e7
#
_entry.id   ed37f17f9df7fac357a24a24838994e7
#
_cell.length_a   1.000
_cell.length_b   1.000
_cell.length_c   1.000
_cell.angle_alpha   90.00
_cell.angle_beta   90.00
_cell.angle_gamma   90.00
#
_symmetry.space_group_name_H-M   'P 1'
#
loop_
_entity.id
_entity.type
_entity.pdbx_description
1 polymer ?
#
loop_
_entity_poly.entity_id
_entity_poly.type
_entity_poly.pdbx_seq_one_letter_code
_entity_poly.pdbx_strand_id
1 'polypeptide(L)'
;MLPRVALIDPELTLSLPPDITATTGLDALAQLIEPFVSAKRQPLTDAVCRTGLPRVAEALRTACTDPTRLEAREAMSLASLCGGLALANAGLGAVHGFAGPIGGMFSAAHGAVCGILLPGVMEANIAAVRDRGDTETLRRYAEIARLLTGVADVSPEAGAAWVRTLVAELAVPPLAACGMTPADISAVVAKSKQASSMKGNPCPLADDV
;
A
#
# COMPACT_ATOMS: atom_id res chain seq x y z
N MET A 1 -17.72 -5.45 -9.86
CA MET A 1 -18.07 -6.77 -10.48
C MET A 1 -16.84 -7.65 -10.34
N LEU A 2 -16.96 -8.87 -9.78
CA LEU A 2 -15.85 -9.81 -9.66
C LEU A 2 -15.88 -10.80 -10.83
N PRO A 3 -14.74 -11.14 -11.44
CA PRO A 3 -14.68 -12.14 -12.50
C PRO A 3 -14.98 -13.54 -11.95
N ARG A 4 -15.55 -14.42 -12.78
CA ARG A 4 -15.74 -15.84 -12.43
C ARG A 4 -14.42 -16.62 -12.46
N VAL A 5 -13.48 -16.19 -13.29
CA VAL A 5 -12.14 -16.76 -13.45
C VAL A 5 -11.17 -15.60 -13.59
N ALA A 6 -10.08 -15.64 -12.86
CA ALA A 6 -8.94 -14.76 -13.05
C ALA A 6 -7.73 -15.63 -13.42
N LEU A 7 -7.22 -15.44 -14.65
CA LEU A 7 -5.98 -16.08 -15.10
C LEU A 7 -4.83 -15.10 -14.88
N ILE A 8 -3.87 -15.50 -14.07
CA ILE A 8 -2.68 -14.69 -13.74
C ILE A 8 -1.50 -15.29 -14.46
N ASP A 9 -0.98 -14.59 -15.47
CA ASP A 9 0.16 -15.00 -16.24
C ASP A 9 1.31 -13.99 -16.03
N PRO A 10 2.34 -14.35 -15.25
CA PRO A 10 3.47 -13.46 -14.98
C PRO A 10 4.29 -13.10 -16.22
N GLU A 11 4.34 -13.96 -17.25
CA GLU A 11 5.09 -13.70 -18.49
C GLU A 11 4.60 -12.44 -19.21
N LEU A 12 3.31 -12.12 -19.10
CA LEU A 12 2.74 -10.90 -19.66
C LEU A 12 3.28 -9.62 -19.01
N THR A 13 3.92 -9.72 -17.86
CA THR A 13 4.52 -8.58 -17.15
C THR A 13 6.01 -8.37 -17.46
N LEU A 14 6.68 -9.26 -18.21
CA LEU A 14 8.10 -9.17 -18.52
C LEU A 14 8.48 -7.90 -19.31
N SER A 15 7.55 -7.38 -20.11
CA SER A 15 7.76 -6.17 -20.91
C SER A 15 7.43 -4.88 -20.19
N LEU A 16 6.95 -4.93 -18.93
CA LEU A 16 6.62 -3.71 -18.18
C LEU A 16 7.88 -2.89 -17.87
N PRO A 17 7.86 -1.58 -18.14
CA PRO A 17 8.93 -0.67 -17.76
C PRO A 17 9.17 -0.65 -16.25
N PRO A 18 10.40 -0.36 -15.79
CA PRO A 18 10.74 -0.31 -14.36
C PRO A 18 9.86 0.66 -13.54
N ASP A 19 9.55 1.84 -14.08
CA ASP A 19 8.70 2.85 -13.43
C ASP A 19 7.25 2.37 -13.24
N ILE A 20 6.68 1.69 -14.23
CA ILE A 20 5.35 1.08 -14.12
C ILE A 20 5.41 -0.09 -13.14
N THR A 21 6.44 -0.93 -13.19
CA THR A 21 6.64 -2.02 -12.24
C THR A 21 6.73 -1.50 -10.80
N ALA A 22 7.49 -0.43 -10.57
CA ALA A 22 7.64 0.20 -9.26
C ALA A 22 6.30 0.71 -8.71
N THR A 23 5.58 1.50 -9.51
CA THR A 23 4.34 2.13 -9.06
C THR A 23 3.22 1.12 -8.85
N THR A 24 3.05 0.15 -9.74
CA THR A 24 2.04 -0.91 -9.58
C THR A 24 2.40 -1.87 -8.44
N GLY A 25 3.69 -2.13 -8.20
CA GLY A 25 4.16 -2.93 -7.07
C GLY A 25 3.92 -2.24 -5.72
N LEU A 26 4.09 -0.93 -5.64
CA LEU A 26 3.77 -0.14 -4.45
C LEU A 26 2.26 -0.08 -4.19
N ASP A 27 1.44 -0.04 -5.25
CA ASP A 27 -0.01 -0.17 -5.12
C ASP A 27 -0.40 -1.53 -4.55
N ALA A 28 0.18 -2.62 -5.07
CA ALA A 28 -0.03 -3.96 -4.53
C ALA A 28 0.39 -4.06 -3.05
N LEU A 29 1.49 -3.39 -2.65
CA LEU A 29 1.91 -3.32 -1.25
C LEU A 29 0.87 -2.60 -0.39
N ALA A 30 0.35 -1.46 -0.84
CA ALA A 30 -0.72 -0.73 -0.14
C ALA A 30 -1.99 -1.58 -0.02
N GLN A 31 -2.35 -2.32 -1.09
CA GLN A 31 -3.49 -3.25 -1.12
C GLN A 31 -3.31 -4.50 -0.21
N LEU A 32 -2.13 -4.72 0.33
CA LEU A 32 -1.87 -5.76 1.34
C LEU A 32 -1.83 -5.17 2.76
N ILE A 33 -1.22 -3.99 2.94
CA ILE A 33 -1.07 -3.34 4.25
C ILE A 33 -2.41 -2.82 4.75
N GLU A 34 -3.15 -2.06 3.95
CA GLU A 34 -4.40 -1.44 4.38
C GLU A 34 -5.47 -2.47 4.79
N PRO A 35 -5.76 -3.53 4.01
CA PRO A 35 -6.69 -4.57 4.43
C PRO A 35 -6.25 -5.30 5.70
N PHE A 36 -4.95 -5.50 5.90
CA PHE A 36 -4.42 -6.19 7.08
C PHE A 36 -4.69 -5.43 8.38
N VAL A 37 -4.69 -4.09 8.35
CA VAL A 37 -5.02 -3.25 9.51
C VAL A 37 -6.45 -2.70 9.47
N SER A 38 -7.23 -3.04 8.46
CA SER A 38 -8.56 -2.49 8.23
C SER A 38 -9.50 -2.71 9.43
N ALA A 39 -10.40 -1.75 9.66
CA ALA A 39 -11.53 -1.91 10.57
C ALA A 39 -12.47 -3.08 10.18
N LYS A 40 -12.39 -3.54 8.91
CA LYS A 40 -13.17 -4.66 8.35
C LYS A 40 -12.37 -5.95 8.18
N ARG A 41 -11.16 -6.01 8.76
CA ARG A 41 -10.26 -7.17 8.68
C ARG A 41 -10.92 -8.46 9.17
N GLN A 42 -10.48 -9.58 8.62
CA GLN A 42 -10.97 -10.91 9.01
C GLN A 42 -9.87 -11.97 8.78
N PRO A 43 -9.95 -13.14 9.44
CA PRO A 43 -8.86 -14.14 9.43
C PRO A 43 -8.44 -14.64 8.04
N LEU A 44 -9.36 -14.80 7.10
CA LEU A 44 -9.04 -15.22 5.73
C LEU A 44 -8.27 -14.15 4.98
N THR A 45 -8.67 -12.89 5.11
CA THR A 45 -7.94 -11.75 4.52
C THR A 45 -6.55 -11.61 5.14
N ASP A 46 -6.43 -11.80 6.45
CA ASP A 46 -5.15 -11.79 7.16
C ASP A 46 -4.18 -12.83 6.59
N ALA A 47 -4.66 -14.07 6.33
CA ALA A 47 -3.84 -15.12 5.75
C ALA A 47 -3.34 -14.75 4.35
N VAL A 48 -4.21 -14.14 3.54
CA VAL A 48 -3.87 -13.67 2.19
C VAL A 48 -2.83 -12.55 2.26
N CYS A 49 -2.97 -11.57 3.15
CA CYS A 49 -2.00 -10.49 3.34
C CYS A 49 -0.64 -11.03 3.81
N ARG A 50 -0.62 -11.98 4.77
CA ARG A 50 0.61 -12.66 5.22
C ARG A 50 1.31 -13.42 4.10
N THR A 51 0.58 -13.89 3.12
CA THR A 51 1.12 -14.54 1.92
C THR A 51 1.74 -13.51 0.98
N GLY A 52 1.13 -12.36 0.77
CA GLY A 52 1.57 -11.35 -0.20
C GLY A 52 2.71 -10.46 0.28
N LEU A 53 2.69 -10.00 1.55
CA LEU A 53 3.65 -9.03 2.07
C LEU A 53 5.13 -9.45 1.91
N PRO A 54 5.54 -10.67 2.31
CA PRO A 54 6.93 -11.09 2.12
C PRO A 54 7.35 -11.13 0.64
N ARG A 55 6.44 -11.49 -0.25
CA ARG A 55 6.72 -11.56 -1.70
C ARG A 55 7.04 -10.20 -2.28
N VAL A 56 6.32 -9.15 -1.86
CA VAL A 56 6.67 -7.77 -2.27
C VAL A 56 8.05 -7.40 -1.72
N ALA A 57 8.33 -7.71 -0.46
CA ALA A 57 9.60 -7.39 0.18
C ALA A 57 10.80 -8.04 -0.53
N GLU A 58 10.65 -9.27 -0.97
CA GLU A 58 11.69 -10.07 -1.63
C GLU A 58 11.85 -9.72 -3.11
N ALA A 59 10.75 -9.42 -3.82
CA ALA A 59 10.74 -9.45 -5.27
C ALA A 59 10.64 -8.08 -5.95
N LEU A 60 10.04 -7.05 -5.32
CA LEU A 60 9.74 -5.79 -6.03
C LEU A 60 11.01 -5.10 -6.55
N ARG A 61 12.06 -5.02 -5.74
CA ARG A 61 13.35 -4.44 -6.17
C ARG A 61 13.91 -5.18 -7.37
N THR A 62 13.92 -6.50 -7.30
CA THR A 62 14.43 -7.35 -8.41
C THR A 62 13.57 -7.19 -9.65
N ALA A 63 12.25 -7.18 -9.54
CA ALA A 63 11.35 -6.99 -10.68
C ALA A 63 11.55 -5.63 -11.37
N CYS A 64 11.99 -4.58 -10.63
CA CYS A 64 12.33 -3.28 -11.21
C CYS A 64 13.72 -3.23 -11.84
N THR A 65 14.72 -3.89 -11.25
CA THR A 65 16.13 -3.82 -11.71
C THR A 65 16.47 -4.88 -12.74
N ASP A 66 15.79 -6.03 -12.71
CA ASP A 66 15.90 -7.12 -13.68
C ASP A 66 14.50 -7.53 -14.17
N PRO A 67 13.93 -6.78 -15.14
CA PRO A 67 12.57 -7.02 -15.62
C PRO A 67 12.35 -8.42 -16.21
N THR A 68 13.42 -9.09 -16.62
CA THR A 68 13.37 -10.43 -17.25
C THR A 68 13.37 -11.58 -16.24
N ARG A 69 13.55 -11.29 -14.96
CA ARG A 69 13.55 -12.28 -13.88
C ARG A 69 12.14 -12.79 -13.61
N LEU A 70 11.79 -13.94 -14.22
CA LEU A 70 10.44 -14.51 -14.16
C LEU A 70 9.99 -14.80 -12.72
N GLU A 71 10.87 -15.33 -11.86
CA GLU A 71 10.53 -15.62 -10.47
C GLU A 71 10.11 -14.37 -9.69
N ALA A 72 10.73 -13.21 -9.98
CA ALA A 72 10.33 -11.94 -9.36
C ALA A 72 8.95 -11.48 -9.89
N ARG A 73 8.68 -11.68 -11.19
CA ARG A 73 7.36 -11.38 -11.78
C ARG A 73 6.28 -12.30 -11.24
N GLU A 74 6.54 -13.58 -11.06
CA GLU A 74 5.63 -14.54 -10.42
C GLU A 74 5.29 -14.12 -8.98
N ALA A 75 6.31 -13.79 -8.19
CA ALA A 75 6.11 -13.34 -6.81
C ALA A 75 5.27 -12.07 -6.74
N MET A 76 5.53 -11.07 -7.61
CA MET A 76 4.76 -9.83 -7.66
C MET A 76 3.34 -10.05 -8.19
N SER A 77 3.14 -10.92 -9.17
CA SER A 77 1.81 -11.27 -9.68
C SER A 77 0.96 -11.95 -8.61
N LEU A 78 1.56 -12.86 -7.83
CA LEU A 78 0.88 -13.48 -6.70
C LEU A 78 0.58 -12.46 -5.57
N ALA A 79 1.51 -11.54 -5.28
CA ALA A 79 1.28 -10.47 -4.32
C ALA A 79 0.12 -9.56 -4.74
N SER A 80 0.06 -9.18 -6.02
CA SER A 80 -1.04 -8.39 -6.59
C SER A 80 -2.39 -9.12 -6.50
N LEU A 81 -2.42 -10.43 -6.82
CA LEU A 81 -3.62 -11.25 -6.64
C LEU A 81 -4.08 -11.28 -5.19
N CYS A 82 -3.13 -11.47 -4.25
CA CYS A 82 -3.41 -11.41 -2.81
C CYS A 82 -3.99 -10.05 -2.41
N GLY A 83 -3.43 -8.94 -2.91
CA GLY A 83 -3.95 -7.59 -2.70
C GLY A 83 -5.39 -7.44 -3.19
N GLY A 84 -5.68 -7.92 -4.42
CA GLY A 84 -7.04 -7.90 -4.97
C GLY A 84 -8.05 -8.69 -4.15
N LEU A 85 -7.67 -9.88 -3.65
CA LEU A 85 -8.50 -10.68 -2.75
C LEU A 85 -8.71 -9.98 -1.40
N ALA A 86 -7.67 -9.38 -0.85
CA ALA A 86 -7.71 -8.67 0.43
C ALA A 86 -8.62 -7.44 0.36
N LEU A 87 -8.43 -6.57 -0.64
CA LEU A 87 -9.25 -5.36 -0.79
C LEU A 87 -10.73 -5.67 -1.02
N ALA A 88 -11.05 -6.73 -1.77
CA ALA A 88 -12.42 -7.12 -2.05
C ALA A 88 -13.19 -7.57 -0.77
N ASN A 89 -12.48 -8.07 0.23
CA ASN A 89 -13.07 -8.66 1.44
C ASN A 89 -12.93 -7.79 2.71
N ALA A 90 -11.88 -6.98 2.82
CA ALA A 90 -11.65 -6.11 3.98
C ALA A 90 -11.64 -4.61 3.64
N GLY A 91 -11.76 -4.24 2.35
CA GLY A 91 -11.66 -2.87 1.90
C GLY A 91 -10.25 -2.31 2.06
N LEU A 92 -10.10 -1.02 1.80
CA LEU A 92 -8.85 -0.28 1.85
C LEU A 92 -8.93 0.79 2.97
N GLY A 93 -7.95 1.69 3.06
CA GLY A 93 -7.84 2.71 4.09
C GLY A 93 -7.56 4.10 3.52
N ALA A 94 -6.78 4.88 4.28
CA ALA A 94 -6.53 6.28 3.97
C ALA A 94 -5.62 6.48 2.75
N VAL A 95 -4.68 5.57 2.45
CA VAL A 95 -3.85 5.67 1.23
C VAL A 95 -4.75 5.76 0.00
N HIS A 96 -5.63 4.79 -0.18
CA HIS A 96 -6.56 4.77 -1.30
C HIS A 96 -7.68 5.81 -1.14
N GLY A 97 -7.99 6.20 0.10
CA GLY A 97 -8.90 7.32 0.38
C GLY A 97 -8.41 8.64 -0.19
N PHE A 98 -7.10 8.86 -0.18
CA PHE A 98 -6.45 10.01 -0.81
C PHE A 98 -6.14 9.79 -2.29
N ALA A 99 -5.71 8.58 -2.69
CA ALA A 99 -5.26 8.32 -4.05
C ALA A 99 -6.35 8.55 -5.11
N GLY A 100 -7.61 8.20 -4.81
CA GLY A 100 -8.74 8.46 -5.71
C GLY A 100 -8.94 9.95 -6.00
N PRO A 101 -9.17 10.80 -4.97
CA PRO A 101 -9.29 12.25 -5.15
C PRO A 101 -8.08 12.91 -5.81
N ILE A 102 -6.86 12.54 -5.42
CA ILE A 102 -5.62 13.09 -6.03
C ILE A 102 -5.57 12.73 -7.52
N GLY A 103 -5.79 11.48 -7.89
CA GLY A 103 -5.82 11.06 -9.29
C GLY A 103 -6.94 11.70 -10.12
N GLY A 104 -8.05 12.09 -9.47
CA GLY A 104 -9.14 12.82 -10.13
C GLY A 104 -8.91 14.33 -10.26
N MET A 105 -8.01 14.90 -9.45
CA MET A 105 -7.69 16.34 -9.47
C MET A 105 -6.41 16.64 -10.25
N PHE A 106 -5.47 15.71 -10.29
CA PHE A 106 -4.15 15.87 -10.88
C PHE A 106 -3.84 14.71 -11.83
N SER A 107 -2.95 14.95 -12.80
CA SER A 107 -2.46 13.90 -13.70
C SER A 107 -1.38 13.05 -13.00
N ALA A 108 -1.81 12.29 -11.98
CA ALA A 108 -0.94 11.46 -11.15
C ALA A 108 -1.22 9.97 -11.40
N ALA A 109 -0.19 9.18 -11.60
CA ALA A 109 -0.29 7.73 -11.67
C ALA A 109 -0.75 7.18 -10.31
N HIS A 110 -1.84 6.40 -10.29
CA HIS A 110 -2.47 5.92 -9.05
C HIS A 110 -1.48 5.23 -8.10
N GLY A 111 -0.69 4.28 -8.61
CA GLY A 111 0.28 3.55 -7.80
C GLY A 111 1.44 4.43 -7.29
N ALA A 112 1.81 5.50 -8.02
CA ALA A 112 2.78 6.48 -7.53
C ALA A 112 2.22 7.23 -6.30
N VAL A 113 0.96 7.66 -6.37
CA VAL A 113 0.27 8.32 -5.25
C VAL A 113 0.19 7.37 -4.05
N CYS A 114 -0.23 6.12 -4.26
CA CYS A 114 -0.27 5.10 -3.20
C CYS A 114 1.11 4.92 -2.55
N GLY A 115 2.17 4.76 -3.35
CA GLY A 115 3.53 4.56 -2.84
C GLY A 115 4.02 5.73 -2.00
N ILE A 116 3.81 6.98 -2.46
CA ILE A 116 4.26 8.19 -1.76
C ILE A 116 3.52 8.37 -0.43
N LEU A 117 2.23 8.12 -0.42
CA LEU A 117 1.41 8.33 0.78
C LEU A 117 1.56 7.22 1.82
N LEU A 118 1.87 6.00 1.38
CA LEU A 118 1.85 4.82 2.24
C LEU A 118 2.68 4.96 3.52
N PRO A 119 3.96 5.39 3.49
CA PRO A 119 4.74 5.48 4.73
C PRO A 119 4.19 6.53 5.70
N GLY A 120 3.74 7.69 5.21
CA GLY A 120 3.14 8.73 6.04
C GLY A 120 1.82 8.30 6.66
N VAL A 121 0.95 7.64 5.89
CA VAL A 121 -0.32 7.09 6.40
C VAL A 121 -0.06 5.99 7.44
N MET A 122 0.94 5.14 7.25
CA MET A 122 1.32 4.14 8.26
C MET A 122 1.73 4.82 9.57
N GLU A 123 2.60 5.83 9.51
CA GLU A 123 3.05 6.60 10.69
C GLU A 123 1.88 7.28 11.40
N ALA A 124 1.01 7.96 10.66
CA ALA A 124 -0.17 8.62 11.20
C ALA A 124 -1.12 7.62 11.89
N ASN A 125 -1.40 6.50 11.25
CA ASN A 125 -2.22 5.45 11.84
C ASN A 125 -1.57 4.85 13.09
N ILE A 126 -0.26 4.56 13.08
CA ILE A 126 0.46 4.01 14.24
C ILE A 126 0.37 4.98 15.44
N ALA A 127 0.57 6.29 15.21
CA ALA A 127 0.43 7.29 16.25
C ALA A 127 -1.00 7.34 16.79
N ALA A 128 -1.99 7.44 15.91
CA ALA A 128 -3.39 7.57 16.29
C ALA A 128 -3.94 6.33 17.04
N VAL A 129 -3.56 5.12 16.64
CA VAL A 129 -3.98 3.90 17.34
C VAL A 129 -3.26 3.74 18.67
N ARG A 130 -1.99 4.20 18.79
CA ARG A 130 -1.25 4.23 20.07
C ARG A 130 -1.92 5.16 21.07
N ASP A 131 -2.27 6.37 20.67
CA ASP A 131 -2.95 7.35 21.52
C ASP A 131 -4.33 6.86 22.01
N ARG A 132 -4.96 6.00 21.22
CA ARG A 132 -6.25 5.35 21.58
C ARG A 132 -6.10 4.09 22.42
N GLY A 133 -4.87 3.60 22.63
CA GLY A 133 -4.61 2.33 23.32
C GLY A 133 -5.02 1.08 22.53
N ASP A 134 -5.16 1.16 21.20
CA ASP A 134 -5.46 0.00 20.35
C ASP A 134 -4.21 -0.88 20.15
N THR A 135 -3.95 -1.72 21.13
CA THR A 135 -2.81 -2.62 21.15
C THR A 135 -2.86 -3.69 20.05
N GLU A 136 -4.06 -4.11 19.64
CA GLU A 136 -4.21 -5.11 18.58
C GLU A 136 -3.79 -4.55 17.21
N THR A 137 -4.20 -3.33 16.86
CA THR A 137 -3.78 -2.70 15.61
C THR A 137 -2.27 -2.38 15.63
N LEU A 138 -1.71 -1.97 16.77
CA LEU A 138 -0.26 -1.80 16.93
C LEU A 138 0.49 -3.12 16.70
N ARG A 139 0.01 -4.23 17.27
CA ARG A 139 0.59 -5.56 17.05
C ARG A 139 0.57 -5.94 15.57
N ARG A 140 -0.48 -5.57 14.83
CA ARG A 140 -0.57 -5.81 13.38
C ARG A 140 0.44 -4.99 12.60
N TYR A 141 0.69 -3.73 12.96
CA TYR A 141 1.75 -2.93 12.34
C TYR A 141 3.15 -3.50 12.65
N ALA A 142 3.38 -4.01 13.87
CA ALA A 142 4.62 -4.73 14.18
C ALA A 142 4.76 -6.03 13.35
N GLU A 143 3.66 -6.75 13.12
CA GLU A 143 3.65 -7.92 12.25
C GLU A 143 3.97 -7.56 10.79
N ILE A 144 3.41 -6.45 10.25
CA ILE A 144 3.78 -5.92 8.93
C ILE A 144 5.28 -5.63 8.89
N ALA A 145 5.80 -4.92 9.90
CA ALA A 145 7.23 -4.60 9.97
C ALA A 145 8.09 -5.86 9.93
N ARG A 146 7.74 -6.89 10.70
CA ARG A 146 8.42 -8.19 10.69
C ARG A 146 8.38 -8.88 9.33
N LEU A 147 7.23 -8.86 8.66
CA LEU A 147 7.06 -9.49 7.34
C LEU A 147 7.85 -8.77 6.24
N LEU A 148 8.00 -7.46 6.35
CA LEU A 148 8.73 -6.65 5.37
C LEU A 148 10.25 -6.66 5.61
N THR A 149 10.69 -6.65 6.87
CA THR A 149 12.12 -6.55 7.22
C THR A 149 12.79 -7.91 7.42
N GLY A 150 12.01 -8.97 7.69
CA GLY A 150 12.55 -10.28 8.11
C GLY A 150 13.07 -10.30 9.55
N VAL A 151 12.99 -9.19 10.31
CA VAL A 151 13.46 -9.08 11.70
C VAL A 151 12.32 -9.44 12.65
N ALA A 152 12.59 -10.40 13.57
CA ALA A 152 11.56 -10.96 14.44
C ALA A 152 11.04 -9.95 15.48
N ASP A 153 11.93 -9.19 16.10
CA ASP A 153 11.61 -8.25 17.17
C ASP A 153 11.86 -6.81 16.67
N VAL A 154 10.82 -6.22 16.11
CA VAL A 154 10.88 -4.92 15.43
C VAL A 154 9.66 -4.08 15.78
N SER A 155 9.86 -2.75 15.91
CA SER A 155 8.77 -1.82 16.20
C SER A 155 7.83 -1.62 14.99
N PRO A 156 6.57 -1.21 15.20
CA PRO A 156 5.65 -0.86 14.13
C PRO A 156 6.22 0.17 13.13
N GLU A 157 6.96 1.16 13.64
CA GLU A 157 7.55 2.25 12.85
C GLU A 157 8.61 1.76 11.87
N ALA A 158 9.29 0.66 12.18
CA ALA A 158 10.28 0.07 11.28
C ALA A 158 9.66 -0.38 9.94
N GLY A 159 8.37 -0.78 9.95
CA GLY A 159 7.64 -1.08 8.73
C GLY A 159 7.44 0.15 7.85
N ALA A 160 7.03 1.27 8.44
CA ALA A 160 6.88 2.54 7.72
C ALA A 160 8.23 3.05 7.19
N ALA A 161 9.28 2.96 7.99
CA ALA A 161 10.65 3.32 7.58
C ALA A 161 11.15 2.45 6.42
N TRP A 162 10.88 1.15 6.45
CA TRP A 162 11.21 0.23 5.36
C TRP A 162 10.49 0.62 4.06
N VAL A 163 9.19 0.93 4.13
CA VAL A 163 8.41 1.39 2.96
C VAL A 163 8.96 2.72 2.45
N ARG A 164 9.30 3.67 3.32
CA ARG A 164 9.89 4.95 2.93
C ARG A 164 11.21 4.76 2.17
N THR A 165 12.06 3.86 2.65
CA THR A 165 13.31 3.50 1.98
C THR A 165 13.04 2.90 0.60
N LEU A 166 12.10 1.96 0.50
CA LEU A 166 11.71 1.34 -0.76
C LEU A 166 11.23 2.38 -1.79
N VAL A 167 10.36 3.31 -1.39
CA VAL A 167 9.83 4.38 -2.26
C VAL A 167 10.98 5.27 -2.78
N ALA A 168 11.95 5.61 -1.92
CA ALA A 168 13.12 6.38 -2.31
C ALA A 168 14.03 5.62 -3.29
N GLU A 169 14.30 4.34 -3.04
CA GLU A 169 15.09 3.46 -3.92
C GLU A 169 14.45 3.28 -5.30
N LEU A 170 13.12 3.20 -5.35
CA LEU A 170 12.36 3.09 -6.61
C LEU A 170 12.20 4.42 -7.33
N ALA A 171 12.75 5.51 -6.80
CA ALA A 171 12.76 6.86 -7.37
C ALA A 171 11.36 7.35 -7.81
N VAL A 172 10.32 7.05 -7.02
CA VAL A 172 8.95 7.47 -7.32
C VAL A 172 8.85 9.00 -7.24
N PRO A 173 8.33 9.68 -8.28
CA PRO A 173 8.24 11.13 -8.30
C PRO A 173 7.33 11.68 -7.18
N PRO A 174 7.69 12.80 -6.52
CA PRO A 174 6.86 13.38 -5.47
C PRO A 174 5.54 13.93 -6.03
N LEU A 175 4.52 14.13 -5.17
CA LEU A 175 3.21 14.66 -5.59
C LEU A 175 3.32 16.04 -6.28
N ALA A 176 4.31 16.84 -5.94
CA ALA A 176 4.57 18.10 -6.62
C ALA A 176 4.88 17.94 -8.12
N ALA A 177 5.39 16.76 -8.54
CA ALA A 177 5.67 16.47 -9.95
C ALA A 177 4.40 16.34 -10.80
N CYS A 178 3.24 16.03 -10.17
CA CYS A 178 1.95 16.03 -10.87
C CYS A 178 1.20 17.37 -10.77
N GLY A 179 1.85 18.42 -10.27
CA GLY A 179 1.28 19.76 -10.15
C GLY A 179 0.54 20.05 -8.84
N MET A 180 0.52 19.11 -7.90
CA MET A 180 -0.07 19.34 -6.58
C MET A 180 0.79 20.31 -5.77
N THR A 181 0.17 21.30 -5.14
CA THR A 181 0.80 22.32 -4.31
C THR A 181 0.24 22.30 -2.89
N PRO A 182 0.91 22.94 -1.90
CA PRO A 182 0.36 23.06 -0.55
C PRO A 182 -1.01 23.71 -0.49
N ALA A 183 -1.37 24.58 -1.43
CA ALA A 183 -2.69 25.22 -1.48
C ALA A 183 -3.83 24.22 -1.79
N ASP A 184 -3.53 23.08 -2.39
CA ASP A 184 -4.49 22.07 -2.78
C ASP A 184 -4.85 21.12 -1.63
N ILE A 185 -4.03 21.08 -0.56
CA ILE A 185 -4.16 20.09 0.53
C ILE A 185 -5.56 20.11 1.14
N SER A 186 -6.10 21.29 1.48
CA SER A 186 -7.44 21.39 2.09
C SER A 186 -8.54 20.82 1.19
N ALA A 187 -8.46 21.04 -0.12
CA ALA A 187 -9.44 20.53 -1.08
C ALA A 187 -9.30 19.00 -1.24
N VAL A 188 -8.08 18.49 -1.25
CA VAL A 188 -7.80 17.04 -1.28
C VAL A 188 -8.35 16.37 -0.03
N VAL A 189 -8.06 16.89 1.17
CA VAL A 189 -8.55 16.36 2.45
C VAL A 189 -10.09 16.33 2.47
N ALA A 190 -10.74 17.43 2.09
CA ALA A 190 -12.21 17.50 2.07
C ALA A 190 -12.86 16.44 1.15
N LYS A 191 -12.27 16.18 -0.02
CA LYS A 191 -12.74 15.13 -0.94
C LYS A 191 -12.43 13.73 -0.40
N SER A 192 -11.24 13.53 0.17
CA SER A 192 -10.78 12.24 0.66
C SER A 192 -11.62 11.72 1.82
N LYS A 193 -12.11 12.60 2.69
CA LYS A 193 -13.06 12.26 3.77
C LYS A 193 -14.35 11.59 3.26
N GLN A 194 -14.75 11.86 2.03
CA GLN A 194 -15.94 11.28 1.42
C GLN A 194 -15.66 9.96 0.70
N ALA A 195 -14.39 9.61 0.52
CA ALA A 195 -13.99 8.38 -0.17
C ALA A 195 -14.42 7.14 0.62
N SER A 196 -14.97 6.15 -0.09
CA SER A 196 -15.43 4.90 0.54
C SER A 196 -14.29 4.12 1.22
N SER A 197 -13.08 4.25 0.72
CA SER A 197 -11.89 3.60 1.28
C SER A 197 -11.55 4.09 2.69
N MET A 198 -11.80 5.38 3.01
CA MET A 198 -11.59 5.92 4.36
C MET A 198 -12.32 5.14 5.44
N LYS A 199 -13.46 4.51 5.12
CA LYS A 199 -14.25 3.71 6.06
C LYS A 199 -13.57 2.42 6.51
N GLY A 200 -12.54 1.99 5.81
CA GLY A 200 -11.71 0.84 6.17
C GLY A 200 -10.47 1.21 6.97
N ASN A 201 -10.13 2.50 7.09
CA ASN A 201 -8.96 2.90 7.88
C ASN A 201 -9.11 2.43 9.34
N PRO A 202 -8.03 1.96 10.00
CA PRO A 202 -8.13 1.39 11.35
C PRO A 202 -8.69 2.35 12.40
N CYS A 203 -8.47 3.65 12.20
CA CYS A 203 -9.01 4.70 13.06
C CYS A 203 -9.27 5.98 12.27
N PRO A 204 -10.15 6.88 12.73
CA PRO A 204 -10.23 8.24 12.22
C PRO A 204 -8.90 8.98 12.44
N LEU A 205 -8.43 9.66 11.41
CA LEU A 205 -7.30 10.58 11.48
C LEU A 205 -7.80 12.01 11.64
N ALA A 206 -7.04 12.84 12.34
CA ALA A 206 -7.32 14.28 12.47
C ALA A 206 -6.98 15.00 11.13
N ASP A 207 -7.53 16.21 10.96
CA ASP A 207 -7.40 16.94 9.69
C ASP A 207 -6.02 17.55 9.46
N ASP A 208 -5.25 17.67 10.52
CA ASP A 208 -3.92 18.25 10.58
C ASP A 208 -2.77 17.21 10.57
N VAL A 209 -3.12 15.95 10.34
CA VAL A 209 -2.20 14.79 10.29
C VAL A 209 -1.76 14.48 8.86
#